data_30ce54b71d6d72d8f26364e6be0cf44d
#
_entry.id   30ce54b71d6d72d8f26364e6be0cf44d
#
_cell.length_a   1.000
_cell.length_b   1.000
_cell.length_c   1.000
_cell.angle_alpha   90.00
_cell.angle_beta   90.00
_cell.angle_gamma   90.00
#
_symmetry.space_group_name_H-M   'P 1'
#
loop_
_entity.id
_entity.type
_entity.pdbx_description
1 polymer ?
#
loop_
_entity_poly.entity_id
_entity_poly.type
_entity_poly.pdbx_seq_one_letter_code
_entity_poly.pdbx_strand_id
1 'polypeptide(L)'
;MRKKKKGSTLVFVIAIFFMLITFGTAILTATTIGYRNQITENKRTQNLYESEAGIDVTYNIIGKAIEAAIFASNMAVETTLQGKTGITGKIEKERENVRQWIASGKPESWSFLYPDPDKTKGSRLYSDVNNKIVLNKDVLREVQEEIFNKNFDKFITLNLKTYVDEAKYIANIKEEYLVTPVDDNGDLLYLGYKTNTTTRTAVF
;
A
#
# COMPACT_ATOMS: atom_id res chain seq x y z
N MET A 1 48.90 -35.98 -81.48
CA MET A 1 48.96 -34.64 -80.79
C MET A 1 47.74 -34.50 -79.94
N ARG A 2 47.80 -34.56 -78.57
CA ARG A 2 46.69 -34.31 -77.62
C ARG A 2 46.56 -32.80 -77.38
N LYS A 3 45.49 -32.18 -77.91
CA LYS A 3 45.16 -30.81 -77.56
C LYS A 3 44.78 -30.72 -76.09
N LYS A 4 45.66 -30.11 -75.30
CA LYS A 4 45.41 -29.82 -73.88
C LYS A 4 44.20 -28.86 -73.78
N LYS A 5 43.08 -29.35 -73.22
CA LYS A 5 41.90 -28.53 -72.89
C LYS A 5 42.23 -27.61 -71.73
N LYS A 6 42.81 -26.46 -72.02
CA LYS A 6 43.17 -25.43 -70.99
C LYS A 6 41.99 -24.66 -70.42
N GLY A 7 40.75 -24.85 -70.90
CA GLY A 7 39.57 -24.10 -70.44
C GLY A 7 38.81 -24.76 -69.27
N SER A 8 38.96 -26.08 -69.05
CA SER A 8 38.18 -26.82 -68.05
C SER A 8 38.58 -26.51 -66.60
N THR A 9 39.83 -26.24 -66.38
CA THR A 9 40.34 -25.94 -65.03
C THR A 9 39.88 -24.58 -64.50
N LEU A 10 39.78 -23.57 -65.35
CA LEU A 10 39.31 -22.23 -65.02
C LEU A 10 37.82 -22.25 -64.60
N VAL A 11 36.99 -22.96 -65.35
CA VAL A 11 35.56 -23.08 -65.03
C VAL A 11 35.35 -23.83 -63.71
N PHE A 12 36.16 -24.84 -63.43
CA PHE A 12 36.12 -25.57 -62.17
C PHE A 12 36.53 -24.72 -60.95
N VAL A 13 37.56 -23.90 -61.10
CA VAL A 13 37.98 -22.95 -60.04
C VAL A 13 36.91 -21.90 -59.73
N ILE A 14 36.31 -21.37 -60.83
CA ILE A 14 35.18 -20.39 -60.66
C ILE A 14 33.99 -21.04 -59.93
N ALA A 15 33.63 -22.27 -60.32
CA ALA A 15 32.53 -23.00 -59.69
C ALA A 15 32.76 -23.24 -58.18
N ILE A 16 33.98 -23.62 -57.78
CA ILE A 16 34.35 -23.77 -56.37
C ILE A 16 34.28 -22.44 -55.64
N PHE A 17 34.70 -21.35 -56.26
CA PHE A 17 34.66 -20.01 -55.64
C PHE A 17 33.22 -19.54 -55.40
N PHE A 18 32.32 -19.77 -56.34
CA PHE A 18 30.90 -19.52 -56.14
C PHE A 18 30.30 -20.37 -55.03
N MET A 19 30.68 -21.62 -54.95
CA MET A 19 30.22 -22.53 -53.90
C MET A 19 30.69 -22.06 -52.50
N LEU A 20 31.93 -21.62 -52.40
CA LEU A 20 32.49 -21.10 -51.14
C LEU A 20 31.80 -19.78 -50.72
N ILE A 21 31.49 -18.89 -51.68
CA ILE A 21 30.77 -17.64 -51.40
C ILE A 21 29.35 -17.96 -50.93
N THR A 22 28.61 -18.83 -51.58
CA THR A 22 27.24 -19.19 -51.22
C THR A 22 27.20 -19.85 -49.83
N PHE A 23 28.06 -20.81 -49.54
CA PHE A 23 28.16 -21.39 -48.19
C PHE A 23 28.56 -20.38 -47.14
N GLY A 24 29.56 -19.54 -47.44
CA GLY A 24 30.01 -18.48 -46.51
C GLY A 24 28.88 -17.51 -46.18
N THR A 25 28.13 -17.04 -47.16
CA THR A 25 26.99 -16.14 -46.91
C THR A 25 25.86 -16.83 -46.18
N ALA A 26 25.57 -18.09 -46.45
CA ALA A 26 24.54 -18.86 -45.73
C ALA A 26 24.90 -18.99 -44.22
N ILE A 27 26.16 -19.37 -43.90
CA ILE A 27 26.63 -19.49 -42.54
C ILE A 27 26.59 -18.12 -41.82
N LEU A 28 27.03 -17.04 -42.47
CA LEU A 28 27.02 -15.71 -41.90
C LEU A 28 25.60 -15.24 -41.60
N THR A 29 24.66 -15.51 -42.50
CA THR A 29 23.22 -15.17 -42.33
C THR A 29 22.63 -15.98 -41.16
N ALA A 30 22.87 -17.26 -41.08
CA ALA A 30 22.38 -18.12 -39.99
C ALA A 30 22.93 -17.66 -38.63
N THR A 31 24.24 -17.36 -38.57
CA THR A 31 24.87 -16.82 -37.36
C THR A 31 24.30 -15.47 -36.93
N THR A 32 24.08 -14.58 -37.89
CA THR A 32 23.48 -13.23 -37.61
C THR A 32 22.06 -13.36 -37.08
N ILE A 33 21.24 -14.24 -37.67
CA ILE A 33 19.89 -14.51 -37.19
C ILE A 33 19.92 -15.09 -35.78
N GLY A 34 20.78 -16.09 -35.53
CA GLY A 34 20.96 -16.68 -34.21
C GLY A 34 21.34 -15.65 -33.17
N TYR A 35 22.30 -14.78 -33.47
CA TYR A 35 22.72 -13.71 -32.57
C TYR A 35 21.60 -12.70 -32.29
N ARG A 36 20.84 -12.27 -33.31
CA ARG A 36 19.70 -11.38 -33.13
C ARG A 36 18.60 -12.00 -32.27
N ASN A 37 18.31 -13.28 -32.48
CA ASN A 37 17.35 -14.00 -31.67
C ASN A 37 17.80 -14.06 -30.18
N GLN A 38 19.07 -14.34 -29.94
CA GLN A 38 19.62 -14.37 -28.59
C GLN A 38 19.56 -13.01 -27.89
N ILE A 39 19.87 -11.91 -28.61
CA ILE A 39 19.71 -10.56 -28.07
C ILE A 39 18.25 -10.27 -27.75
N THR A 40 17.33 -10.64 -28.63
CA THR A 40 15.88 -10.42 -28.43
C THR A 40 15.36 -11.20 -27.24
N GLU A 41 15.75 -12.46 -27.09
CA GLU A 41 15.41 -13.29 -25.93
C GLU A 41 15.98 -12.74 -24.62
N ASN A 42 17.24 -12.31 -24.64
CA ASN A 42 17.86 -11.69 -23.46
C ASN A 42 17.13 -10.40 -23.05
N LYS A 43 16.80 -9.55 -24.01
CA LYS A 43 16.00 -8.33 -23.72
C LYS A 43 14.61 -8.66 -23.19
N ARG A 44 13.96 -9.67 -23.76
CA ARG A 44 12.64 -10.10 -23.30
C ARG A 44 12.70 -10.63 -21.87
N THR A 45 13.71 -11.43 -21.56
CA THR A 45 13.94 -11.96 -20.22
C THR A 45 14.29 -10.85 -19.24
N GLN A 46 15.12 -9.90 -19.63
CA GLN A 46 15.42 -8.72 -18.81
C GLN A 46 14.17 -7.89 -18.52
N ASN A 47 13.38 -7.57 -19.54
CA ASN A 47 12.12 -6.83 -19.37
C ASN A 47 11.13 -7.56 -18.45
N LEU A 48 11.11 -8.90 -18.51
CA LEU A 48 10.27 -9.71 -17.63
C LEU A 48 10.72 -9.56 -16.17
N TYR A 49 12.02 -9.70 -15.90
CA TYR A 49 12.57 -9.52 -14.55
C TYR A 49 12.39 -8.09 -14.02
N GLU A 50 12.58 -7.09 -14.86
CA GLU A 50 12.32 -5.68 -14.49
C GLU A 50 10.84 -5.45 -14.16
N SER A 51 9.93 -6.06 -14.91
CA SER A 51 8.48 -6.00 -14.63
C SER A 51 8.12 -6.71 -13.33
N GLU A 52 8.68 -7.90 -13.09
CA GLU A 52 8.47 -8.69 -11.88
C GLU A 52 9.01 -7.96 -10.65
N ALA A 53 10.23 -7.43 -10.73
CA ALA A 53 10.79 -6.60 -9.69
C ALA A 53 9.94 -5.34 -9.41
N GLY A 54 9.38 -4.71 -10.44
CA GLY A 54 8.47 -3.57 -10.29
C GLY A 54 7.17 -3.93 -9.56
N ILE A 55 6.64 -5.12 -9.83
CA ILE A 55 5.46 -5.64 -9.14
C ILE A 55 5.78 -5.89 -7.65
N ASP A 56 6.87 -6.58 -7.35
CA ASP A 56 7.28 -6.89 -5.97
C ASP A 56 7.48 -5.62 -5.14
N VAL A 57 8.13 -4.63 -5.74
CA VAL A 57 8.31 -3.33 -5.12
C VAL A 57 6.96 -2.66 -4.84
N THR A 58 6.04 -2.68 -5.81
CA THR A 58 4.71 -2.10 -5.65
C THR A 58 3.93 -2.78 -4.53
N TYR A 59 3.96 -4.11 -4.47
CA TYR A 59 3.34 -4.86 -3.38
C TYR A 59 3.91 -4.50 -2.01
N ASN A 60 5.22 -4.36 -1.91
CA ASN A 60 5.88 -3.99 -0.65
C ASN A 60 5.43 -2.60 -0.18
N ILE A 61 5.35 -1.62 -1.08
CA ILE A 61 4.92 -0.26 -0.75
C ILE A 61 3.46 -0.21 -0.34
N ILE A 62 2.59 -0.84 -1.13
CA ILE A 62 1.16 -0.92 -0.79
C ILE A 62 0.97 -1.65 0.54
N GLY A 63 1.70 -2.74 0.77
CA GLY A 63 1.70 -3.47 2.04
C GLY A 63 2.06 -2.56 3.22
N LYS A 64 3.15 -1.82 3.13
CA LYS A 64 3.56 -0.88 4.17
C LYS A 64 2.55 0.24 4.40
N ALA A 65 1.95 0.78 3.34
CA ALA A 65 0.92 1.80 3.46
C ALA A 65 -0.33 1.27 4.18
N ILE A 66 -0.75 0.04 3.87
CA ILE A 66 -1.87 -0.62 4.52
C ILE A 66 -1.55 -0.92 5.99
N GLU A 67 -0.38 -1.46 6.29
CA GLU A 67 0.05 -1.73 7.67
C GLU A 67 0.07 -0.45 8.51
N ALA A 68 0.60 0.64 7.96
CA ALA A 68 0.60 1.93 8.62
C ALA A 68 -0.82 2.47 8.83
N ALA A 69 -1.71 2.31 7.84
CA ALA A 69 -3.12 2.70 7.95
C ALA A 69 -3.86 1.90 9.03
N ILE A 70 -3.64 0.59 9.10
CA ILE A 70 -4.22 -0.28 10.12
C ILE A 70 -3.74 0.15 11.51
N PHE A 71 -2.43 0.36 11.66
CA PHE A 71 -1.85 0.78 12.93
C PHE A 71 -2.41 2.14 13.38
N ALA A 72 -2.43 3.12 12.48
CA ALA A 72 -2.98 4.45 12.75
C ALA A 72 -4.47 4.40 13.13
N SER A 73 -5.25 3.58 12.43
CA SER A 73 -6.68 3.42 12.70
C SER A 73 -6.94 2.75 14.05
N ASN A 74 -6.17 1.73 14.42
CA ASN A 74 -6.26 1.12 15.74
C ASN A 74 -5.91 2.11 16.85
N MET A 75 -4.87 2.91 16.66
CA MET A 75 -4.50 3.98 17.60
C MET A 75 -5.58 5.04 17.73
N ALA A 76 -6.26 5.38 16.61
CA ALA A 76 -7.38 6.30 16.61
C ALA A 76 -8.56 5.75 17.41
N VAL A 77 -8.92 4.47 17.21
CA VAL A 77 -9.96 3.78 17.98
C VAL A 77 -9.63 3.83 19.48
N GLU A 78 -8.42 3.41 19.85
CA GLU A 78 -7.99 3.38 21.25
C GLU A 78 -8.02 4.77 21.87
N THR A 79 -7.41 5.75 21.22
CA THR A 79 -7.33 7.13 21.72
C THR A 79 -8.71 7.77 21.84
N THR A 80 -9.58 7.57 20.85
CA THR A 80 -10.93 8.17 20.85
C THR A 80 -11.81 7.55 21.92
N LEU A 81 -11.76 6.23 22.07
CA LEU A 81 -12.66 5.53 22.98
C LEU A 81 -12.15 5.48 24.41
N GLN A 82 -10.86 5.20 24.62
CA GLN A 82 -10.27 5.07 25.96
C GLN A 82 -9.66 6.38 26.46
N GLY A 83 -9.24 7.24 25.53
CA GLY A 83 -8.55 8.50 25.86
C GLY A 83 -7.04 8.31 25.97
N LYS A 84 -6.35 9.41 26.21
CA LYS A 84 -4.90 9.46 26.50
C LYS A 84 -4.67 10.10 27.87
N THR A 85 -3.44 10.08 28.34
CA THR A 85 -3.03 10.78 29.57
C THR A 85 -3.55 12.23 29.57
N GLY A 86 -4.45 12.53 30.51
CA GLY A 86 -5.08 13.85 30.67
C GLY A 86 -6.33 14.10 29.77
N ILE A 87 -6.71 13.15 28.90
CA ILE A 87 -7.90 13.27 28.05
C ILE A 87 -8.79 12.05 28.29
N THR A 88 -9.99 12.29 28.80
CA THR A 88 -10.99 11.25 29.02
C THR A 88 -11.58 10.78 27.70
N GLY A 89 -11.55 9.48 27.45
CA GLY A 89 -12.10 8.88 26.24
C GLY A 89 -13.62 8.98 26.13
N LYS A 90 -14.13 8.80 24.93
CA LYS A 90 -15.57 8.91 24.64
C LYS A 90 -16.42 7.88 25.41
N ILE A 91 -15.88 6.70 25.68
CA ILE A 91 -16.58 5.66 26.46
C ILE A 91 -16.86 6.15 27.88
N GLU A 92 -15.86 6.70 28.59
CA GLU A 92 -16.03 7.16 29.97
C GLU A 92 -16.86 8.45 30.02
N LYS A 93 -16.67 9.34 29.05
CA LYS A 93 -17.54 10.54 28.91
C LYS A 93 -19.00 10.16 28.75
N GLU A 94 -19.28 9.20 27.87
CA GLU A 94 -20.66 8.73 27.67
C GLU A 94 -21.24 8.01 28.87
N ARG A 95 -20.41 7.23 29.56
CA ARG A 95 -20.80 6.58 30.81
C ARG A 95 -21.21 7.60 31.88
N GLU A 96 -20.43 8.66 32.04
CA GLU A 96 -20.72 9.73 32.97
C GLU A 96 -21.99 10.51 32.52
N ASN A 97 -22.13 10.76 31.21
CA ASN A 97 -23.34 11.34 30.66
C ASN A 97 -24.60 10.54 31.03
N VAL A 98 -24.56 9.22 30.86
CA VAL A 98 -25.68 8.34 31.21
C VAL A 98 -25.94 8.36 32.73
N ARG A 99 -24.89 8.40 33.56
CA ARG A 99 -25.03 8.51 35.01
C ARG A 99 -25.76 9.77 35.42
N GLN A 100 -25.34 10.91 34.85
CA GLN A 100 -25.99 12.22 35.12
C GLN A 100 -27.40 12.27 34.60
N TRP A 101 -27.69 11.69 33.43
CA TRP A 101 -29.02 11.59 32.89
C TRP A 101 -29.99 10.82 33.81
N ILE A 102 -29.55 9.69 34.36
CA ILE A 102 -30.31 8.89 35.32
C ILE A 102 -30.55 9.70 36.60
N ALA A 103 -29.51 10.37 37.13
CA ALA A 103 -29.61 11.17 38.35
C ALA A 103 -30.52 12.38 38.18
N SER A 104 -30.64 12.91 36.96
CA SER A 104 -31.53 14.04 36.64
C SER A 104 -32.99 13.64 36.32
N GLY A 105 -33.35 12.37 36.52
CA GLY A 105 -34.72 11.89 36.28
C GLY A 105 -35.01 11.61 34.81
N LYS A 106 -34.01 11.37 34.00
CA LYS A 106 -34.09 10.94 32.58
C LYS A 106 -34.83 11.94 31.68
N PRO A 107 -34.43 13.22 31.64
CA PRO A 107 -35.07 14.22 30.79
C PRO A 107 -34.89 13.87 29.29
N GLU A 108 -35.95 14.09 28.49
CA GLU A 108 -35.96 13.81 27.05
C GLU A 108 -35.00 14.71 26.24
N SER A 109 -34.70 15.92 26.76
CA SER A 109 -33.82 16.89 26.10
C SER A 109 -32.33 16.66 26.32
N TRP A 110 -31.93 15.49 26.89
CA TRP A 110 -30.53 15.19 27.18
C TRP A 110 -29.72 14.88 25.92
N SER A 111 -28.52 15.40 25.85
CA SER A 111 -27.61 15.17 24.71
C SER A 111 -26.60 14.09 25.05
N PHE A 112 -26.56 13.03 24.23
CA PHE A 112 -25.63 11.94 24.30
C PHE A 112 -24.59 12.03 23.18
N LEU A 113 -23.39 11.49 23.41
CA LEU A 113 -22.38 11.33 22.35
C LEU A 113 -22.81 10.25 21.35
N TYR A 114 -23.53 9.25 21.83
CA TYR A 114 -24.07 8.14 21.04
C TYR A 114 -25.58 7.99 21.33
N PRO A 115 -26.41 8.87 20.77
CA PRO A 115 -27.86 8.85 21.05
C PRO A 115 -28.49 7.59 20.48
N ASP A 116 -29.48 7.03 21.22
CA ASP A 116 -30.35 6.00 20.69
C ASP A 116 -31.21 6.60 19.58
N PRO A 117 -31.39 5.90 18.42
CA PRO A 117 -32.33 6.35 17.37
C PRO A 117 -33.74 6.59 17.87
N ASP A 118 -34.18 5.81 18.84
CA ASP A 118 -35.44 5.97 19.56
C ASP A 118 -35.27 6.94 20.74
N LYS A 119 -34.93 8.14 20.54
CA LYS A 119 -34.67 9.27 21.48
C LYS A 119 -35.13 9.12 22.95
N THR A 120 -36.02 8.18 23.23
CA THR A 120 -36.60 7.88 24.56
C THR A 120 -35.75 6.93 25.40
N LYS A 121 -34.74 6.25 24.79
CA LYS A 121 -33.96 5.22 25.45
C LYS A 121 -32.60 5.63 25.97
N GLY A 122 -32.22 6.88 25.73
CA GLY A 122 -30.94 7.41 26.21
C GLY A 122 -29.77 7.18 25.24
N SER A 123 -28.68 6.62 25.73
CA SER A 123 -27.51 6.30 24.91
C SER A 123 -27.65 4.89 24.29
N ARG A 124 -27.26 4.76 23.00
CA ARG A 124 -27.16 3.42 22.38
C ARG A 124 -25.99 2.61 22.93
N LEU A 125 -24.95 3.27 23.44
CA LEU A 125 -23.74 2.64 23.94
C LEU A 125 -23.93 2.05 25.34
N TYR A 126 -24.80 2.65 26.16
CA TYR A 126 -25.09 2.19 27.50
C TYR A 126 -26.58 2.06 27.74
N SER A 127 -26.96 0.94 28.34
CA SER A 127 -28.35 0.68 28.76
C SER A 127 -28.46 0.82 30.27
N ASP A 128 -29.58 1.35 30.74
CA ASP A 128 -29.96 1.29 32.14
C ASP A 128 -30.79 0.02 32.38
N VAL A 129 -30.21 -0.91 33.11
CA VAL A 129 -30.88 -2.15 33.53
C VAL A 129 -30.95 -2.17 35.05
N ASN A 130 -32.13 -1.95 35.62
CA ASN A 130 -32.34 -1.94 37.07
C ASN A 130 -31.43 -0.95 37.82
N ASN A 131 -31.27 0.26 37.31
CA ASN A 131 -30.37 1.29 37.79
C ASN A 131 -28.86 0.93 37.71
N LYS A 132 -28.53 -0.08 36.90
CA LYS A 132 -27.15 -0.40 36.58
C LYS A 132 -26.84 -0.02 35.14
N ILE A 133 -25.77 0.73 34.96
CA ILE A 133 -25.29 1.13 33.65
C ILE A 133 -24.52 -0.05 33.05
N VAL A 134 -25.06 -0.63 31.98
CA VAL A 134 -24.49 -1.77 31.28
C VAL A 134 -24.03 -1.35 29.90
N LEU A 135 -22.77 -1.65 29.56
CA LEU A 135 -22.20 -1.38 28.24
C LEU A 135 -22.76 -2.36 27.20
N ASN A 136 -23.27 -1.83 26.10
CA ASN A 136 -23.67 -2.63 24.96
C ASN A 136 -22.44 -2.94 24.08
N LYS A 137 -21.97 -4.19 24.15
CA LYS A 137 -20.74 -4.63 23.46
C LYS A 137 -20.89 -4.65 21.93
N ASP A 138 -22.09 -4.92 21.43
CA ASP A 138 -22.33 -4.96 19.98
C ASP A 138 -22.27 -3.55 19.38
N VAL A 139 -22.91 -2.60 20.03
CA VAL A 139 -22.83 -1.19 19.65
C VAL A 139 -21.40 -0.66 19.80
N LEU A 140 -20.69 -1.08 20.86
CA LEU A 140 -19.28 -0.69 21.00
C LEU A 140 -18.46 -1.15 19.80
N ARG A 141 -18.69 -2.37 19.33
CA ARG A 141 -18.00 -2.91 18.16
C ARG A 141 -18.34 -2.14 16.89
N GLU A 142 -19.60 -1.79 16.66
CA GLU A 142 -20.00 -0.95 15.55
C GLU A 142 -19.31 0.42 15.56
N VAL A 143 -19.26 1.06 16.73
CA VAL A 143 -18.56 2.35 16.90
C VAL A 143 -17.05 2.22 16.67
N GLN A 144 -16.45 1.13 17.11
CA GLN A 144 -15.03 0.82 16.84
C GLN A 144 -14.76 0.67 15.34
N GLU A 145 -15.61 -0.09 14.65
CA GLU A 145 -15.51 -0.28 13.20
C GLU A 145 -15.72 1.03 12.44
N GLU A 146 -16.66 1.86 12.85
CA GLU A 146 -16.91 3.19 12.26
C GLU A 146 -15.68 4.10 12.38
N ILE A 147 -15.12 4.20 13.59
CA ILE A 147 -13.91 5.01 13.83
C ILE A 147 -12.73 4.46 13.04
N PHE A 148 -12.55 3.13 13.04
CA PHE A 148 -11.47 2.48 12.30
C PHE A 148 -11.56 2.77 10.80
N ASN A 149 -12.70 2.48 10.18
CA ASN A 149 -12.89 2.65 8.75
C ASN A 149 -12.69 4.10 8.32
N LYS A 150 -13.26 5.05 9.07
CA LYS A 150 -13.11 6.47 8.79
C LYS A 150 -11.64 6.93 8.84
N ASN A 151 -10.88 6.47 9.82
CA ASN A 151 -9.46 6.83 9.93
C ASN A 151 -8.60 6.09 8.90
N PHE A 152 -8.93 4.84 8.57
CA PHE A 152 -8.27 4.07 7.54
C PHE A 152 -8.43 4.73 6.17
N ASP A 153 -9.65 5.07 5.78
CA ASP A 153 -9.94 5.73 4.50
C ASP A 153 -9.25 7.10 4.43
N LYS A 154 -9.30 7.84 5.52
CA LYS A 154 -8.64 9.15 5.61
C LYS A 154 -7.12 9.02 5.49
N PHE A 155 -6.52 8.05 6.19
CA PHE A 155 -5.09 7.78 6.11
C PHE A 155 -4.68 7.41 4.69
N ILE A 156 -5.36 6.44 4.07
CA ILE A 156 -5.06 6.00 2.70
C ILE A 156 -5.22 7.17 1.72
N THR A 157 -6.31 7.93 1.81
CA THR A 157 -6.57 9.05 0.89
C THR A 157 -5.48 10.12 0.97
N LEU A 158 -4.99 10.42 2.17
CA LEU A 158 -3.97 11.46 2.37
C LEU A 158 -2.56 10.98 2.05
N ASN A 159 -2.24 9.71 2.29
CA ASN A 159 -0.87 9.24 2.33
C ASN A 159 -0.49 8.30 1.18
N LEU A 160 -1.47 7.61 0.55
CA LEU A 160 -1.16 6.65 -0.51
C LEU A 160 -0.35 7.29 -1.65
N LYS A 161 -0.68 8.52 -2.02
CA LYS A 161 0.07 9.24 -3.05
C LYS A 161 1.54 9.41 -2.67
N THR A 162 1.82 9.73 -1.41
CA THR A 162 3.19 9.88 -0.91
C THR A 162 3.96 8.57 -1.03
N TYR A 163 3.35 7.45 -0.61
CA TYR A 163 3.96 6.12 -0.74
C TYR A 163 4.21 5.74 -2.20
N VAL A 164 3.28 6.06 -3.11
CA VAL A 164 3.40 5.77 -4.55
C VAL A 164 4.44 6.68 -5.21
N ASP A 165 4.48 7.97 -4.86
CA ASP A 165 5.44 8.91 -5.43
C ASP A 165 6.87 8.58 -4.98
N GLU A 166 7.03 8.09 -3.76
CA GLU A 166 8.32 7.60 -3.25
C GLU A 166 8.73 6.27 -3.87
N ALA A 167 7.79 5.44 -4.29
CA ALA A 167 8.06 4.22 -5.03
C ALA A 167 8.90 4.44 -6.29
N LYS A 168 8.75 5.59 -6.92
CA LYS A 168 9.54 5.97 -8.10
C LYS A 168 11.03 6.14 -7.81
N TYR A 169 11.39 6.31 -6.55
CA TYR A 169 12.77 6.55 -6.10
C TYR A 169 13.32 5.43 -5.21
N ILE A 170 12.70 4.26 -5.21
CA ILE A 170 13.02 3.15 -4.29
C ILE A 170 14.48 2.74 -4.28
N ALA A 171 15.17 2.79 -5.39
CA ALA A 171 16.60 2.47 -5.44
C ALA A 171 17.46 3.38 -4.54
N ASN A 172 16.95 4.56 -4.17
CA ASN A 172 17.64 5.57 -3.38
C ASN A 172 16.96 5.87 -2.04
N ILE A 173 15.78 5.33 -1.77
CA ILE A 173 15.06 5.60 -0.53
C ILE A 173 15.53 4.65 0.56
N LYS A 174 16.30 5.18 1.48
CA LYS A 174 16.67 4.50 2.74
C LYS A 174 15.71 4.81 3.88
N GLU A 175 14.65 5.55 3.63
CA GLU A 175 13.86 6.24 4.63
C GLU A 175 12.38 6.04 4.38
N GLU A 176 11.65 5.78 5.45
CA GLU A 176 10.20 5.61 5.41
C GLU A 176 9.52 6.89 5.89
N TYR A 177 8.58 7.37 5.08
CA TYR A 177 7.70 8.44 5.52
C TYR A 177 6.47 7.87 6.14
N LEU A 178 6.16 8.32 7.31
CA LEU A 178 4.86 8.13 7.90
C LEU A 178 4.20 9.48 8.07
N VAL A 179 3.14 9.72 7.32
CA VAL A 179 2.29 10.88 7.57
C VAL A 179 1.45 10.60 8.79
N THR A 180 1.51 11.50 9.75
CA THR A 180 0.78 11.34 11.01
C THR A 180 -0.72 11.32 10.76
N PRO A 181 -1.43 10.29 11.21
CA PRO A 181 -2.87 10.22 11.09
C PRO A 181 -3.52 11.32 11.95
N VAL A 182 -4.69 11.74 11.56
CA VAL A 182 -5.47 12.75 12.26
C VAL A 182 -6.78 12.16 12.77
N ASP A 183 -7.29 12.71 13.86
CA ASP A 183 -8.60 12.35 14.40
C ASP A 183 -9.77 12.95 13.59
N ASP A 184 -10.99 12.75 14.06
CA ASP A 184 -12.20 13.28 13.43
C ASP A 184 -12.24 14.81 13.32
N ASN A 185 -11.47 15.51 14.15
CA ASN A 185 -11.40 16.97 14.18
C ASN A 185 -10.22 17.50 13.34
N GLY A 186 -9.41 16.60 12.77
CA GLY A 186 -8.20 16.96 12.06
C GLY A 186 -6.96 17.09 12.94
N ASP A 187 -7.06 16.73 14.23
CA ASP A 187 -5.94 16.74 15.15
C ASP A 187 -5.05 15.51 14.98
N LEU A 188 -3.76 15.69 15.16
CA LEU A 188 -2.77 14.62 15.05
C LEU A 188 -2.99 13.55 16.11
N LEU A 189 -3.30 12.32 15.67
CA LEU A 189 -3.57 11.20 16.56
C LEU A 189 -2.34 10.48 17.05
N TYR A 190 -1.35 10.40 16.19
CA TYR A 190 -0.20 9.54 16.43
C TYR A 190 1.07 10.08 15.78
N LEU A 191 2.11 10.07 16.55
CA LEU A 191 3.46 10.43 16.15
C LEU A 191 4.39 9.25 16.45
N GLY A 192 4.11 8.09 15.83
CA GLY A 192 4.91 6.90 16.00
C GLY A 192 6.27 7.00 15.33
N TYR A 193 6.32 7.75 14.25
CA TYR A 193 7.55 8.05 13.56
C TYR A 193 7.86 9.53 13.63
N LYS A 194 9.10 9.84 13.96
CA LYS A 194 9.64 11.15 13.68
C LYS A 194 10.53 11.03 12.47
N THR A 195 10.19 11.72 11.41
CA THR A 195 11.10 11.89 10.31
C THR A 195 12.08 12.98 10.66
N ASN A 196 13.36 12.67 10.60
CA ASN A 196 14.38 13.69 10.64
C ASN A 196 14.42 14.36 9.25
N THR A 197 14.00 15.61 9.18
CA THR A 197 13.96 16.37 7.93
C THR A 197 15.31 16.52 7.24
N THR A 198 16.41 16.38 7.99
CA THR A 198 17.77 16.51 7.46
C THR A 198 18.27 15.20 6.86
N THR A 199 17.99 14.07 7.51
CA THR A 199 18.45 12.74 7.09
C THR A 199 17.34 11.86 6.57
N ARG A 200 16.08 12.30 6.71
CA ARG A 200 14.88 11.54 6.39
C ARG A 200 14.82 10.16 7.06
N THR A 201 15.50 9.98 8.15
CA THR A 201 15.52 8.71 8.88
C THR A 201 14.30 8.63 9.78
N ALA A 202 13.55 7.55 9.68
CA ALA A 202 12.47 7.27 10.61
C ALA A 202 13.08 6.94 11.98
N VAL A 203 12.68 7.68 13.00
CA VAL A 203 13.08 7.43 14.40
C VAL A 203 11.85 6.95 15.15
N PHE A 204 11.96 5.79 15.76
CA PHE A 204 10.92 5.18 16.59
C PHE A 204 10.97 5.70 18.01
#